data_264c782e2ace9dc48b94c851ff0fe284
#
_entry.id   264c782e2ace9dc48b94c851ff0fe284
#
_cell.length_a   1.000
_cell.length_b   1.000
_cell.length_c   1.000
_cell.angle_alpha   90.00
_cell.angle_beta   90.00
_cell.angle_gamma   90.00
#
_symmetry.space_group_name_H-M   'P 1'
#
loop_
_entity.id
_entity.type
_entity.pdbx_description
1 polymer ?
#
loop_
_entity_poly.entity_id
_entity_poly.type
_entity_poly.pdbx_seq_one_letter_code
_entity_poly.pdbx_strand_id
1 'polypeptide(L)'
;VEPSAPDVLRRRPRSPRAALLSPQFLLLIAWQGTLLAGIALAVYAWALRVYGAGPHARTLALLALVAVQLGHMFNCRSRRHSAFTGLFRNPFVWLATAAVIGLQLLALYLRPLARVLDTVVPTFTDWMVVGACIVAPIIVVEGTKLFARRKREQKG
;
A
#
# COMPACT_ATOMS: atom_id res chain seq x y z
N VAL A 1 5.04 -0.33 -18.65
CA VAL A 1 4.29 -1.30 -19.45
C VAL A 1 4.38 -2.64 -18.75
N GLU A 2 3.25 -3.15 -18.28
CA GLU A 2 3.19 -4.41 -17.52
C GLU A 2 3.01 -5.57 -18.51
N PRO A 3 3.81 -6.65 -18.43
CA PRO A 3 3.65 -7.78 -19.32
C PRO A 3 2.28 -8.44 -19.09
N SER A 4 1.58 -8.79 -20.17
CA SER A 4 0.27 -9.42 -20.12
C SER A 4 0.30 -10.74 -19.36
N ALA A 5 -0.77 -11.05 -18.61
CA ALA A 5 -0.88 -12.33 -17.94
C ALA A 5 -0.95 -13.47 -18.98
N PRO A 6 -0.29 -14.63 -18.73
CA PRO A 6 -0.17 -15.71 -19.71
C PRO A 6 -1.52 -16.34 -20.15
N ASP A 7 -2.59 -16.09 -19.40
CA ASP A 7 -3.92 -16.62 -19.64
C ASP A 7 -4.91 -15.62 -20.27
N VAL A 8 -4.47 -14.42 -20.64
CA VAL A 8 -5.35 -13.36 -21.19
C VAL A 8 -6.07 -13.81 -22.45
N LEU A 9 -5.39 -14.51 -23.34
CA LEU A 9 -5.98 -15.00 -24.60
C LEU A 9 -6.95 -16.17 -24.42
N ARG A 10 -6.93 -16.84 -23.25
CA ARG A 10 -7.86 -17.95 -22.95
C ARG A 10 -9.12 -17.49 -22.22
N ARG A 11 -9.21 -16.22 -21.86
CA ARG A 11 -10.39 -15.68 -21.16
C ARG A 11 -11.47 -15.28 -22.16
N ARG A 12 -12.72 -15.60 -21.83
CA ARG A 12 -13.85 -15.08 -22.59
C ARG A 12 -13.84 -13.55 -22.58
N PRO A 13 -14.07 -12.88 -23.74
CA PRO A 13 -14.18 -11.44 -23.80
C PRO A 13 -15.23 -10.93 -22.81
N ARG A 14 -14.95 -9.81 -22.17
CA ARG A 14 -15.88 -9.15 -21.26
C ARG A 14 -17.06 -8.60 -22.09
N SER A 15 -18.29 -8.82 -21.61
CA SER A 15 -19.47 -8.23 -22.25
C SER A 15 -19.33 -6.70 -22.32
N PRO A 16 -19.60 -6.08 -23.49
CA PRO A 16 -19.59 -4.63 -23.64
C PRO A 16 -20.53 -3.88 -22.68
N ARG A 17 -21.59 -4.57 -22.21
CA ARG A 17 -22.59 -4.04 -21.26
C ARG A 17 -22.22 -4.27 -19.80
N ALA A 18 -21.13 -4.96 -19.50
CA ALA A 18 -20.70 -5.18 -18.13
C ALA A 18 -20.20 -3.87 -17.52
N ALA A 19 -20.83 -3.40 -16.44
CA ALA A 19 -20.42 -2.21 -15.72
C ALA A 19 -18.93 -2.30 -15.35
N LEU A 20 -18.18 -1.23 -15.65
CA LEU A 20 -16.75 -1.11 -15.30
C LEU A 20 -16.53 -1.19 -13.78
N LEU A 21 -17.46 -0.61 -13.03
CA LEU A 21 -17.49 -0.57 -11.57
C LEU A 21 -18.69 -1.40 -11.07
N SER A 22 -18.46 -2.68 -10.77
CA SER A 22 -19.48 -3.47 -10.10
C SER A 22 -19.58 -3.07 -8.62
N PRO A 23 -20.75 -3.21 -7.95
CA PRO A 23 -20.89 -2.92 -6.52
C PRO A 23 -19.89 -3.67 -5.65
N GLN A 24 -19.58 -4.92 -6.01
CA GLN A 24 -18.57 -5.73 -5.32
C GLN A 24 -17.16 -5.13 -5.47
N PHE A 25 -16.87 -4.53 -6.60
CA PHE A 25 -15.59 -3.86 -6.83
C PHE A 25 -15.47 -2.56 -6.05
N LEU A 26 -16.55 -1.77 -6.01
CA LEU A 26 -16.62 -0.56 -5.19
C LEU A 26 -16.46 -0.88 -3.70
N LEU A 27 -17.13 -1.92 -3.21
CA LEU A 27 -16.98 -2.38 -1.82
C LEU A 27 -15.54 -2.79 -1.50
N LEU A 28 -14.87 -3.48 -2.44
CA LEU A 28 -13.46 -3.84 -2.28
C LEU A 28 -12.55 -2.62 -2.19
N ILE A 29 -12.76 -1.62 -3.06
CA ILE A 29 -12.01 -0.36 -3.01
C ILE A 29 -12.25 0.37 -1.69
N ALA A 30 -13.52 0.49 -1.26
CA ALA A 30 -13.87 1.13 -0.01
C ALA A 30 -13.22 0.44 1.19
N TRP A 31 -13.29 -0.89 1.26
CA TRP A 31 -12.63 -1.69 2.29
C TRP A 31 -11.12 -1.44 2.34
N GLN A 32 -10.45 -1.53 1.18
CA GLN A 32 -9.01 -1.33 1.11
C GLN A 32 -8.63 0.11 1.47
N GLY A 33 -9.36 1.10 0.97
CA GLY A 33 -9.13 2.51 1.31
C GLY A 33 -9.30 2.79 2.81
N THR A 34 -10.33 2.22 3.44
CA THR A 34 -10.54 2.32 4.89
C THR A 34 -9.42 1.67 5.67
N LEU A 35 -8.93 0.50 5.22
CA LEU A 35 -7.80 -0.18 5.86
C LEU A 35 -6.54 0.68 5.83
N LEU A 36 -6.19 1.25 4.66
CA LEU A 36 -4.98 2.08 4.51
C LEU A 36 -5.09 3.36 5.35
N ALA A 37 -6.24 4.03 5.29
CA ALA A 37 -6.51 5.21 6.10
C ALA A 37 -6.45 4.90 7.61
N GLY A 38 -7.03 3.77 8.03
CA GLY A 38 -7.01 3.32 9.42
C GLY A 38 -5.59 3.09 9.94
N ILE A 39 -4.72 2.45 9.15
CA ILE A 39 -3.31 2.23 9.53
C ILE A 39 -2.59 3.58 9.66
N ALA A 40 -2.71 4.46 8.67
CA ALA A 40 -2.05 5.77 8.71
C ALA A 40 -2.53 6.62 9.89
N LEU A 41 -3.83 6.64 10.17
CA LEU A 41 -4.42 7.35 11.32
C LEU A 41 -3.99 6.74 12.65
N ALA A 42 -3.86 5.42 12.74
CA ALA A 42 -3.36 4.75 13.95
C ALA A 42 -1.92 5.17 14.26
N VAL A 43 -1.04 5.24 13.24
CA VAL A 43 0.32 5.73 13.42
C VAL A 43 0.34 7.20 13.82
N TYR A 44 -0.49 8.03 13.20
CA TYR A 44 -0.61 9.44 13.58
C TYR A 44 -1.07 9.61 15.04
N ALA A 45 -2.12 8.86 15.45
CA ALA A 45 -2.61 8.89 16.83
C ALA A 45 -1.56 8.41 17.83
N TRP A 46 -0.79 7.38 17.47
CA TRP A 46 0.35 6.94 18.29
C TRP A 46 1.42 8.02 18.39
N ALA A 47 1.80 8.64 17.26
CA ALA A 47 2.79 9.70 17.23
C ALA A 47 2.37 10.93 18.07
N LEU A 48 1.07 11.30 18.02
CA LEU A 48 0.52 12.36 18.88
C LEU A 48 0.68 12.05 20.38
N ARG A 49 0.53 10.79 20.78
CA ARG A 49 0.69 10.38 22.19
C ARG A 49 2.15 10.40 22.63
N VAL A 50 3.08 10.04 21.73
CA VAL A 50 4.51 9.91 22.06
C VAL A 50 5.22 11.25 21.96
N TYR A 51 4.96 12.02 20.91
CA TYR A 51 5.69 13.25 20.57
C TYR A 51 4.87 14.53 20.74
N GLY A 52 3.57 14.40 21.01
CA GLY A 52 2.67 15.55 21.04
C GLY A 52 2.29 16.05 19.65
N ALA A 53 1.45 17.09 19.62
CA ALA A 53 1.05 17.74 18.37
C ALA A 53 2.21 18.62 17.85
N GLY A 54 2.86 18.20 16.76
CA GLY A 54 4.01 18.92 16.22
C GLY A 54 4.54 18.35 14.91
N PRO A 55 5.69 18.86 14.45
CA PRO A 55 6.32 18.43 13.20
C PRO A 55 6.62 16.92 13.17
N HIS A 56 7.00 16.34 14.31
CA HIS A 56 7.33 14.90 14.40
C HIS A 56 6.12 14.03 14.09
N ALA A 57 4.96 14.30 14.70
CA ALA A 57 3.74 13.54 14.45
C ALA A 57 3.26 13.70 12.99
N ARG A 58 3.38 14.90 12.42
CA ARG A 58 3.06 15.15 11.00
C ARG A 58 3.98 14.40 10.05
N THR A 59 5.28 14.38 10.36
CA THR A 59 6.28 13.63 9.58
C THR A 59 5.95 12.14 9.58
N LEU A 60 5.62 11.56 10.72
CA LEU A 60 5.25 10.16 10.83
C LEU A 60 3.94 9.83 10.10
N ALA A 61 2.95 10.72 10.15
CA ALA A 61 1.72 10.56 9.38
C ALA A 61 1.99 10.53 7.86
N LEU A 62 2.84 11.44 7.38
CA LEU A 62 3.26 11.48 5.97
C LEU A 62 3.99 10.19 5.57
N LEU A 63 4.96 9.76 6.38
CA LEU A 63 5.73 8.53 6.14
C LEU A 63 4.82 7.29 6.15
N ALA A 64 3.92 7.18 7.13
CA ALA A 64 2.97 6.08 7.22
C ALA A 64 2.03 6.04 6.01
N LEU A 65 1.52 7.20 5.58
CA LEU A 65 0.64 7.29 4.41
C LEU A 65 1.32 6.77 3.14
N VAL A 66 2.57 7.15 2.90
CA VAL A 66 3.35 6.67 1.75
C VAL A 66 3.70 5.19 1.92
N ALA A 67 4.09 4.76 3.11
CA ALA A 67 4.45 3.37 3.39
C ALA A 67 3.29 2.39 3.15
N VAL A 68 2.08 2.70 3.64
CA VAL A 68 0.90 1.83 3.40
C VAL A 68 0.53 1.77 1.92
N GLN A 69 0.72 2.86 1.17
CA GLN A 69 0.47 2.89 -0.28
C GLN A 69 1.49 2.03 -1.04
N LEU A 70 2.76 2.08 -0.66
CA LEU A 70 3.80 1.21 -1.22
C LEU A 70 3.46 -0.27 -0.97
N GLY A 71 3.10 -0.63 0.26
CA GLY A 71 2.68 -1.99 0.59
C GLY A 71 1.43 -2.42 -0.21
N HIS A 72 0.46 -1.52 -0.35
CA HIS A 72 -0.77 -1.79 -1.08
C HIS A 72 -0.55 -1.94 -2.59
N MET A 73 0.39 -1.20 -3.17
CA MET A 73 0.75 -1.31 -4.59
C MET A 73 1.11 -2.75 -4.98
N PHE A 74 1.85 -3.47 -4.13
CA PHE A 74 2.18 -4.89 -4.35
C PHE A 74 0.93 -5.78 -4.29
N ASN A 75 -0.05 -5.48 -3.45
CA ASN A 75 -1.32 -6.19 -3.38
C ASN A 75 -2.17 -6.01 -4.65
N CYS A 76 -2.18 -4.81 -5.24
CA CYS A 76 -2.96 -4.50 -6.44
C CYS A 76 -2.48 -5.24 -7.68
N ARG A 77 -1.19 -5.58 -7.75
CA ARG A 77 -0.60 -6.30 -8.89
C ARG A 77 -1.09 -7.73 -9.02
N SER A 78 -1.53 -8.35 -7.95
CA SER A 78 -1.97 -9.74 -7.99
C SER A 78 -3.32 -9.95 -7.30
N ARG A 79 -4.38 -9.91 -8.09
CA ARG A 79 -5.73 -10.26 -7.61
C ARG A 79 -5.97 -11.77 -7.46
N ARG A 80 -5.25 -12.62 -8.21
CA ARG A 80 -5.47 -14.07 -8.28
C ARG A 80 -4.32 -14.91 -7.77
N HIS A 81 -3.10 -14.37 -7.75
CA HIS A 81 -1.89 -15.01 -7.28
C HIS A 81 -1.33 -14.27 -6.07
N SER A 82 -0.35 -14.82 -5.36
CA SER A 82 0.31 -14.12 -4.26
C SER A 82 0.97 -12.83 -4.73
N ALA A 83 0.98 -11.80 -3.86
CA ALA A 83 1.64 -10.52 -4.11
C ALA A 83 3.11 -10.67 -4.51
N PHE A 84 3.73 -11.78 -4.13
CA PHE A 84 5.13 -12.10 -4.43
C PHE A 84 5.36 -12.72 -5.80
N THR A 85 4.30 -13.14 -6.52
CA THR A 85 4.45 -13.76 -7.84
C THR A 85 4.78 -12.72 -8.91
N GLY A 86 5.95 -12.83 -9.53
CA GLY A 86 6.37 -11.94 -10.62
C GLY A 86 6.87 -10.56 -10.18
N LEU A 87 7.28 -10.40 -8.91
CA LEU A 87 7.84 -9.16 -8.35
C LEU A 87 8.95 -8.57 -9.22
N PHE A 88 9.85 -9.42 -9.74
CA PHE A 88 11.04 -8.99 -10.50
C PHE A 88 10.82 -8.88 -12.01
N ARG A 89 9.61 -9.16 -12.52
CA ARG A 89 9.34 -9.14 -13.97
C ARG A 89 9.18 -7.74 -14.57
N ASN A 90 8.93 -6.72 -13.75
CA ASN A 90 8.73 -5.37 -14.23
C ASN A 90 9.69 -4.38 -13.54
N PRO A 91 10.78 -3.96 -14.22
CA PRO A 91 11.75 -3.03 -13.66
C PRO A 91 11.16 -1.63 -13.38
N PHE A 92 10.12 -1.22 -14.12
CA PHE A 92 9.49 0.09 -13.92
C PHE A 92 8.81 0.23 -12.56
N VAL A 93 8.32 -0.86 -11.98
CA VAL A 93 7.74 -0.83 -10.63
C VAL A 93 8.82 -0.57 -9.59
N TRP A 94 9.98 -1.19 -9.75
CA TRP A 94 11.11 -0.95 -8.86
C TRP A 94 11.66 0.46 -8.99
N LEU A 95 11.72 0.97 -10.23
CA LEU A 95 12.13 2.35 -10.48
C LEU A 95 11.14 3.34 -9.84
N ALA A 96 9.83 3.13 -10.01
CA ALA A 96 8.82 3.96 -9.37
C ALA A 96 8.89 3.89 -7.83
N THR A 97 9.06 2.68 -7.27
CA THR A 97 9.25 2.51 -5.83
C THR A 97 10.49 3.24 -5.33
N ALA A 98 11.62 3.10 -6.01
CA ALA A 98 12.85 3.80 -5.68
C ALA A 98 12.71 5.32 -5.78
N ALA A 99 11.99 5.82 -6.81
CA ALA A 99 11.71 7.24 -6.96
C ALA A 99 10.86 7.78 -5.79
N VAL A 100 9.80 7.05 -5.38
CA VAL A 100 8.96 7.44 -4.23
C VAL A 100 9.79 7.46 -2.95
N ILE A 101 10.59 6.43 -2.69
CA ILE A 101 11.48 6.38 -1.53
C ILE A 101 12.50 7.52 -1.59
N GLY A 102 13.11 7.77 -2.75
CA GLY A 102 14.05 8.86 -2.95
C GLY A 102 13.44 10.23 -2.68
N LEU A 103 12.24 10.51 -3.19
CA LEU A 103 11.50 11.74 -2.90
C LEU A 103 11.20 11.89 -1.40
N GLN A 104 10.86 10.79 -0.74
CA GLN A 104 10.59 10.79 0.70
C GLN A 104 11.85 11.12 1.51
N LEU A 105 12.99 10.53 1.13
CA LEU A 105 14.27 10.83 1.76
C LEU A 105 14.70 12.28 1.48
N LEU A 106 14.49 12.79 0.27
CA LEU A 106 14.72 14.20 -0.04
C LEU A 106 13.88 15.13 0.84
N ALA A 107 12.60 14.79 1.05
CA ALA A 107 11.69 15.56 1.91
C ALA A 107 12.17 15.62 3.38
N LEU A 108 12.87 14.58 3.84
CA LEU A 108 13.39 14.51 5.21
C LEU A 108 14.76 15.15 5.39
N TYR A 109 15.68 14.92 4.43
CA TYR A 109 17.10 15.24 4.62
C TYR A 109 17.58 16.45 3.82
N LEU A 110 16.86 16.85 2.75
CA LEU A 110 17.20 18.05 1.99
C LEU A 110 16.72 19.30 2.75
N ARG A 111 17.64 20.03 3.35
CA ARG A 111 17.36 21.18 4.22
C ARG A 111 16.29 22.17 3.72
N PRO A 112 16.31 22.67 2.46
CA PRO A 112 15.28 23.58 1.98
C PRO A 112 13.90 22.92 1.95
N LEU A 113 13.82 21.67 1.53
CA LEU A 113 12.57 20.92 1.41
C LEU A 113 12.03 20.53 2.80
N ALA A 114 12.88 20.03 3.67
CA ALA A 114 12.53 19.72 5.06
C ALA A 114 12.00 20.94 5.82
N ARG A 115 12.58 22.13 5.56
CA ARG A 115 12.12 23.38 6.16
C ARG A 115 10.75 23.82 5.65
N VAL A 116 10.50 23.70 4.34
CA VAL A 116 9.19 24.03 3.72
C VAL A 116 8.10 23.08 4.17
N LEU A 117 8.40 21.78 4.26
CA LEU A 117 7.45 20.74 4.66
C LEU A 117 7.34 20.59 6.18
N ASP A 118 8.17 21.30 6.94
CA ASP A 118 8.25 21.22 8.40
C ASP A 118 8.42 19.77 8.88
N THR A 119 9.35 19.03 8.23
CA THR A 119 9.65 17.64 8.53
C THR A 119 10.82 17.52 9.50
N VAL A 120 10.80 16.45 10.30
CA VAL A 120 11.84 16.10 11.27
C VAL A 120 12.45 14.75 10.90
N VAL A 121 13.74 14.58 11.19
CA VAL A 121 14.41 13.30 10.96
C VAL A 121 13.83 12.23 11.92
N PRO A 122 13.30 11.11 11.39
CA PRO A 122 12.71 10.06 12.21
C PRO A 122 13.77 9.33 13.04
N THR A 123 13.37 8.85 14.21
CA THR A 123 14.19 7.96 15.06
C THR A 123 14.22 6.53 14.49
N PHE A 124 15.07 5.68 15.05
CA PHE A 124 15.10 4.27 14.68
C PHE A 124 13.75 3.58 14.93
N THR A 125 13.09 3.88 16.04
CA THR A 125 11.75 3.34 16.35
C THR A 125 10.72 3.77 15.33
N ASP A 126 10.77 5.01 14.86
CA ASP A 126 9.88 5.52 13.82
C ASP A 126 10.04 4.76 12.51
N TRP A 127 11.29 4.46 12.11
CA TRP A 127 11.56 3.65 10.92
C TRP A 127 11.02 2.23 11.03
N MET A 128 11.06 1.63 12.23
CA MET A 128 10.44 0.32 12.48
C MET A 128 8.92 0.38 12.29
N VAL A 129 8.28 1.43 12.80
CA VAL A 129 6.82 1.66 12.63
C VAL A 129 6.48 1.87 11.16
N VAL A 130 7.25 2.69 10.44
CA VAL A 130 7.07 2.92 9.00
C VAL A 130 7.25 1.61 8.20
N GLY A 131 8.25 0.81 8.54
CA GLY A 131 8.44 -0.52 7.95
C GLY A 131 7.25 -1.45 8.18
N ALA A 132 6.70 -1.47 9.39
CA ALA A 132 5.49 -2.22 9.71
C ALA A 132 4.28 -1.76 8.86
N CYS A 133 4.17 -0.46 8.53
CA CYS A 133 3.12 0.07 7.66
C CYS A 133 3.19 -0.46 6.22
N ILE A 134 4.37 -0.80 5.72
CA ILE A 134 4.51 -1.44 4.39
C ILE A 134 3.95 -2.87 4.43
N VAL A 135 4.23 -3.59 5.50
CA VAL A 135 3.90 -5.02 5.64
C VAL A 135 2.44 -5.25 6.04
N ALA A 136 1.87 -4.36 6.87
CA ALA A 136 0.52 -4.52 7.41
C ALA A 136 -0.58 -4.71 6.33
N PRO A 137 -0.70 -3.88 5.27
CA PRO A 137 -1.71 -4.09 4.24
C PRO A 137 -1.49 -5.39 3.47
N ILE A 138 -0.23 -5.85 3.30
CA ILE A 138 0.08 -7.11 2.63
C ILE A 138 -0.46 -8.28 3.44
N ILE A 139 -0.17 -8.32 4.74
CA ILE A 139 -0.64 -9.40 5.64
C ILE A 139 -2.16 -9.44 5.69
N VAL A 140 -2.81 -8.30 5.87
CA VAL A 140 -4.28 -8.24 5.98
C VAL A 140 -4.95 -8.69 4.69
N VAL A 141 -4.49 -8.21 3.54
CA VAL A 141 -5.09 -8.56 2.24
C VAL A 141 -4.82 -10.03 1.88
N GLU A 142 -3.62 -10.54 2.09
CA GLU A 142 -3.32 -11.97 1.87
C GLU A 142 -4.12 -12.86 2.84
N GLY A 143 -4.27 -12.46 4.10
CA GLY A 143 -5.12 -13.14 5.06
C GLY A 143 -6.57 -13.24 4.60
N THR A 144 -7.16 -12.15 4.12
CA THR A 144 -8.55 -12.16 3.59
C THR A 144 -8.70 -13.07 2.36
N LYS A 145 -7.71 -13.11 1.48
CA LYS A 145 -7.69 -14.03 0.33
C LYS A 145 -7.66 -15.51 0.75
N LEU A 146 -6.84 -15.84 1.75
CA LEU A 146 -6.74 -17.21 2.27
C LEU A 146 -8.06 -17.66 2.91
N PHE A 147 -8.69 -16.82 3.72
CA PHE A 147 -10.01 -17.10 4.30
C PHE A 147 -11.09 -17.32 3.23
N ALA A 148 -11.09 -16.47 2.19
CA ALA A 148 -12.05 -16.59 1.10
C ALA A 148 -11.87 -17.90 0.28
N ARG A 149 -10.63 -18.37 0.11
CA ARG A 149 -10.34 -19.65 -0.57
C ARG A 149 -10.83 -20.84 0.25
N ARG A 150 -10.50 -20.91 1.55
CA ARG A 150 -10.95 -21.99 2.45
C ARG A 150 -12.47 -22.12 2.50
N LYS A 151 -13.18 -20.99 2.52
CA LYS A 151 -14.66 -20.99 2.54
C LYS A 151 -15.29 -21.49 1.23
N ARG A 152 -14.58 -21.43 0.11
CA ARG A 152 -15.03 -22.00 -1.18
C ARG A 152 -14.79 -23.50 -1.24
N GLU A 153 -13.68 -24.00 -0.71
CA GLU A 153 -13.34 -25.43 -0.64
C GLU A 153 -14.28 -26.21 0.28
N GLN A 154 -14.83 -25.57 1.33
CA GLN A 154 -15.80 -26.20 2.24
C GLN A 154 -17.24 -26.26 1.69
N LYS A 155 -17.54 -25.56 0.58
CA LYS A 155 -18.87 -25.49 -0.01
C LYS A 155 -19.02 -26.28 -1.33
N GLY A 156 -17.94 -26.89 -1.83
CA GLY A 156 -17.92 -27.74 -3.02
C GLY A 156 -17.65 -29.17 -2.66
#